data_8ba02ba2a8ab4ec1b2ef057d2f2c7d0e
#
_entry.id   8ba02ba2a8ab4ec1b2ef057d2f2c7d0e
#
_cell.length_a   1.000
_cell.length_b   1.000
_cell.length_c   1.000
_cell.angle_alpha   90.00
_cell.angle_beta   90.00
_cell.angle_gamma   90.00
#
_symmetry.space_group_name_H-M   'P 1'
#
loop_
_entity.id
_entity.type
_entity.pdbx_description
1 polymer ?
#
loop_
_entity_poly.entity_id
_entity_poly.type
_entity_poly.pdbx_seq_one_letter_code
_entity_poly.pdbx_strand_id
1 'polypeptide(L)'
;MLFRVDSTSAVPLGDQIAACVRGALADGSAEPGERLPAARELADSLGVNVHTVLRGYQRLREEGLIELRRGRGAVIVPGAQAPDRAHLVERLHALVGEARRLGVTDDEFLELTRTSLS
;
A
#
# COMPACT_ATOMS: atom_id res chain seq x y z
N MET A 1 14.83 -0.64 0.23
CA MET A 1 13.50 -1.22 0.49
C MET A 1 13.45 -2.62 -0.07
N LEU A 2 12.92 -3.56 0.69
CA LEU A 2 12.86 -4.96 0.29
C LEU A 2 11.44 -5.34 -0.10
N PHE A 3 11.29 -5.90 -1.31
CA PHE A 3 10.00 -6.39 -1.78
C PHE A 3 9.95 -7.91 -1.69
N ARG A 4 8.91 -8.43 -1.05
CA ARG A 4 8.64 -9.86 -0.97
C ARG A 4 7.18 -10.13 -1.31
N VAL A 5 6.95 -11.13 -2.15
CA VAL A 5 5.60 -11.56 -2.50
C VAL A 5 5.49 -13.07 -2.35
N ASP A 6 4.32 -13.52 -2.00
CA ASP A 6 3.99 -14.94 -1.84
C ASP A 6 2.82 -15.27 -2.77
N SER A 7 3.12 -15.99 -3.86
CA SER A 7 2.12 -16.35 -4.86
C SER A 7 1.10 -17.38 -4.35
N THR A 8 1.38 -18.01 -3.21
CA THR A 8 0.46 -18.99 -2.60
C THR A 8 -0.52 -18.35 -1.63
N SER A 9 -0.32 -17.06 -1.29
CA SER A 9 -1.23 -16.31 -0.42
C SER A 9 -2.53 -15.99 -1.13
N ALA A 10 -3.64 -15.91 -0.35
CA ALA A 10 -4.92 -15.45 -0.87
C ALA A 10 -4.93 -13.94 -1.15
N VAL A 11 -3.96 -13.19 -0.61
CA VAL A 11 -3.86 -11.74 -0.85
C VAL A 11 -3.32 -11.50 -2.25
N PRO A 12 -4.01 -10.69 -3.07
CA PRO A 12 -3.53 -10.37 -4.41
C PRO A 12 -2.10 -9.82 -4.40
N LEU A 13 -1.30 -10.19 -5.39
CA LEU A 13 0.12 -9.80 -5.45
C LEU A 13 0.32 -8.28 -5.47
N GLY A 14 -0.54 -7.54 -6.14
CA GLY A 14 -0.48 -6.08 -6.14
C GLY A 14 -0.66 -5.49 -4.75
N ASP A 15 -1.57 -6.06 -3.96
CA ASP A 15 -1.79 -5.63 -2.59
C ASP A 15 -0.59 -5.97 -1.70
N GLN A 16 0.08 -7.09 -1.97
CA GLN A 16 1.31 -7.45 -1.26
C GLN A 16 2.44 -6.46 -1.55
N ILE A 17 2.56 -6.03 -2.81
CA ILE A 17 3.55 -5.02 -3.20
C ILE A 17 3.26 -3.69 -2.49
N ALA A 18 2.00 -3.27 -2.47
CA ALA A 18 1.61 -2.06 -1.75
C ALA A 18 1.93 -2.18 -0.26
N ALA A 19 1.68 -3.35 0.34
CA ALA A 19 1.98 -3.59 1.75
C ALA A 19 3.47 -3.49 2.06
N CYS A 20 4.34 -3.94 1.14
CA CYS A 20 5.79 -3.80 1.31
C CYS A 20 6.20 -2.32 1.43
N VAL A 21 5.69 -1.48 0.54
CA VAL A 21 6.01 -0.03 0.57
C VAL A 21 5.43 0.62 1.81
N ARG A 22 4.18 0.33 2.12
CA ARG A 22 3.49 0.89 3.27
C ARG A 22 4.20 0.53 4.58
N GLY A 23 4.57 -0.74 4.74
CA GLY A 23 5.30 -1.19 5.91
C GLY A 23 6.68 -0.57 6.03
N ALA A 24 7.41 -0.48 4.91
CA ALA A 24 8.74 0.13 4.90
C ALA A 24 8.69 1.60 5.27
N LEU A 25 7.68 2.33 4.80
CA LEU A 25 7.51 3.74 5.16
C LEU A 25 7.14 3.89 6.63
N ALA A 26 6.27 3.02 7.15
CA ALA A 26 5.84 3.07 8.55
C ALA A 26 6.97 2.74 9.51
N ASP A 27 7.87 1.81 9.16
CA ASP A 27 8.97 1.39 10.05
C ASP A 27 10.26 2.19 9.83
N GLY A 28 10.27 3.12 8.89
CA GLY A 28 11.42 3.99 8.64
C GLY A 28 12.47 3.40 7.69
N SER A 29 12.28 2.19 7.15
CA SER A 29 13.21 1.62 6.19
C SER A 29 13.09 2.22 4.79
N ALA A 30 11.99 2.92 4.52
CA ALA A 30 11.83 3.77 3.36
C ALA A 30 11.51 5.19 3.83
N GLU A 31 12.00 6.18 3.12
CA GLU A 31 11.88 7.57 3.54
C GLU A 31 10.98 8.40 2.63
N PRO A 32 10.32 9.45 3.18
CA PRO A 32 9.61 10.41 2.33
C PRO A 32 10.52 10.97 1.25
N GLY A 33 9.99 11.06 0.03
CA GLY A 33 10.75 11.54 -1.12
C GLY A 33 11.57 10.47 -1.84
N GLU A 34 11.67 9.29 -1.27
CA GLU A 34 12.42 8.19 -1.89
C GLU A 34 11.72 7.73 -3.17
N ARG A 35 12.52 7.43 -4.19
CA ARG A 35 12.02 6.91 -5.46
C ARG A 35 11.80 5.42 -5.37
N LEU A 36 10.65 4.95 -5.85
CA LEU A 36 10.36 3.52 -5.98
C LEU A 36 11.03 2.96 -7.23
N PRO A 37 11.29 1.64 -7.27
CA PRO A 37 11.79 0.99 -8.48
C PRO A 37 10.82 1.21 -9.64
N ALA A 38 11.34 1.30 -10.86
CA ALA A 38 10.50 1.31 -12.04
C ALA A 38 9.65 0.04 -12.07
N ALA A 39 8.39 0.16 -12.45
CA ALA A 39 7.46 -0.96 -12.38
C ALA A 39 7.95 -2.18 -13.16
N ARG A 40 8.55 -1.96 -14.34
CA ARG A 40 9.07 -3.06 -15.17
C ARG A 40 10.26 -3.77 -14.51
N GLU A 41 11.16 -3.00 -13.89
CA GLU A 41 12.30 -3.58 -13.17
C GLU A 41 11.85 -4.41 -11.98
N LEU A 42 10.89 -3.90 -11.22
CA LEU A 42 10.36 -4.62 -10.08
C LEU A 42 9.62 -5.88 -10.51
N ALA A 43 8.83 -5.80 -11.58
CA ALA A 43 8.12 -6.95 -12.13
C ALA A 43 9.10 -8.06 -12.53
N ASP A 44 10.18 -7.70 -13.23
CA ASP A 44 11.21 -8.65 -13.64
C ASP A 44 11.89 -9.26 -12.42
N SER A 45 12.23 -8.45 -11.44
CA SER A 45 12.91 -8.90 -10.22
C SER A 45 12.04 -9.87 -9.40
N LEU A 46 10.73 -9.65 -9.35
CA LEU A 46 9.80 -10.48 -8.57
C LEU A 46 9.23 -11.65 -9.39
N GLY A 47 9.43 -11.67 -10.70
CA GLY A 47 8.83 -12.68 -11.55
C GLY A 47 7.33 -12.55 -11.70
N VAL A 48 6.81 -11.31 -11.69
CA VAL A 48 5.38 -11.04 -11.81
C VAL A 48 5.11 -10.17 -13.04
N ASN A 49 3.83 -10.07 -13.40
CA ASN A 49 3.41 -9.22 -14.51
C ASN A 49 3.58 -7.74 -14.11
N VAL A 50 4.02 -6.91 -15.07
CA VAL A 50 4.19 -5.47 -14.83
C VAL A 50 2.88 -4.82 -14.37
N HIS A 51 1.73 -5.27 -14.88
CA HIS A 51 0.43 -4.74 -14.47
C HIS A 51 0.12 -5.01 -13.00
N THR A 52 0.67 -6.09 -12.44
CA THR A 52 0.56 -6.38 -11.01
C THR A 52 1.27 -5.31 -10.18
N VAL A 53 2.48 -4.93 -10.60
CA VAL A 53 3.23 -3.85 -9.93
C VAL A 53 2.50 -2.52 -10.06
N LEU A 54 2.03 -2.21 -11.26
CA LEU A 54 1.29 -0.96 -11.51
C LEU A 54 0.02 -0.87 -10.65
N ARG A 55 -0.66 -2.00 -10.44
CA ARG A 55 -1.83 -2.05 -9.57
C ARG A 55 -1.47 -1.75 -8.12
N GLY A 56 -0.36 -2.29 -7.64
CA GLY A 56 0.16 -1.99 -6.31
C GLY A 56 0.51 -0.52 -6.14
N TYR A 57 1.18 0.05 -7.13
CA TYR A 57 1.52 1.48 -7.11
C TYR A 57 0.27 2.35 -7.18
N GLN A 58 -0.71 1.96 -7.97
CA GLN A 58 -1.98 2.70 -8.03
C GLN A 58 -2.69 2.69 -6.66
N ARG A 59 -2.67 1.56 -5.97
CA ARG A 59 -3.23 1.45 -4.62
C ARG A 59 -2.55 2.44 -3.67
N LEU A 60 -1.22 2.48 -3.68
CA LEU A 60 -0.45 3.41 -2.84
C LEU A 60 -0.74 4.87 -3.18
N ARG A 61 -0.94 5.16 -4.46
CA ARG A 61 -1.30 6.51 -4.90
C ARG A 61 -2.67 6.90 -4.36
N GLU A 62 -3.65 6.00 -4.42
CA GLU A 62 -4.99 6.24 -3.87
C GLU A 62 -4.95 6.44 -2.35
N GLU A 63 -4.01 5.78 -1.67
CA GLU A 63 -3.81 5.97 -0.23
C GLU A 63 -3.06 7.26 0.11
N GLY A 64 -2.59 7.98 -0.90
CA GLY A 64 -1.86 9.24 -0.70
C GLY A 64 -0.42 9.04 -0.25
N LEU A 65 0.17 7.85 -0.46
CA LEU A 65 1.52 7.52 0.00
C LEU A 65 2.57 7.69 -1.07
N ILE A 66 2.19 7.64 -2.33
CA ILE A 66 3.11 7.91 -3.45
C ILE A 66 2.45 8.87 -4.44
N GLU A 67 3.29 9.46 -5.28
CA GLU A 67 2.87 10.29 -6.39
C GLU A 67 3.73 9.97 -7.60
N LEU A 68 3.20 10.25 -8.79
CA LEU A 68 3.93 10.10 -10.04
C LEU A 68 4.52 11.46 -10.41
N ARG A 69 5.84 11.52 -10.60
CA ARG A 69 6.53 12.73 -10.97
C ARG A 69 7.14 12.57 -12.34
N ARG A 70 6.92 13.56 -13.19
CA ARG A 70 7.52 13.57 -14.52
C ARG A 70 9.04 13.49 -14.42
N GLY A 71 9.65 12.54 -15.12
CA GLY A 71 11.09 12.33 -15.13
C GLY A 71 11.64 11.56 -13.93
N ARG A 72 10.84 11.34 -12.90
CA ARG A 72 11.28 10.60 -11.70
C ARG A 72 10.49 9.33 -11.43
N GLY A 73 9.34 9.14 -12.07
CA GLY A 73 8.49 7.98 -11.87
C GLY A 73 7.72 8.04 -10.55
N ALA A 74 7.57 6.90 -9.90
CA ALA A 74 6.84 6.80 -8.62
C ALA A 74 7.76 7.19 -7.46
N VAL A 75 7.29 8.11 -6.63
CA VAL A 75 8.06 8.68 -5.52
C VAL A 75 7.17 8.67 -4.27
N ILE A 76 7.74 8.26 -3.14
CA ILE A 76 7.05 8.38 -1.85
C ILE A 76 6.81 9.88 -1.59
N VAL A 77 5.57 10.23 -1.22
CA VAL A 77 5.22 11.63 -0.99
C VAL A 77 6.19 12.23 0.04
N PRO A 78 6.68 13.46 -0.20
CA PRO A 78 7.56 14.12 0.76
C PRO A 78 6.76 14.56 1.98
N GLY A 79 7.45 14.77 3.09
CA GLY A 79 6.85 15.33 4.29
C GLY A 79 7.00 14.42 5.49
N ALA A 80 7.15 15.04 6.65
CA ALA A 80 7.40 14.35 7.91
C ALA A 80 6.22 13.48 8.36
N GLN A 81 5.02 13.72 7.83
CA GLN A 81 3.82 12.97 8.20
C GLN A 81 3.60 11.70 7.40
N ALA A 82 4.38 11.46 6.34
CA ALA A 82 4.19 10.29 5.48
C ALA A 82 4.30 8.96 6.24
N PRO A 83 5.27 8.74 7.16
CA PRO A 83 5.32 7.51 7.94
C PRO A 83 4.09 7.31 8.83
N ASP A 84 3.60 8.37 9.46
CA ASP A 84 2.41 8.31 10.31
C ASP A 84 1.17 7.98 9.49
N ARG A 85 1.06 8.56 8.30
CA ARG A 85 -0.03 8.25 7.39
C ARG A 85 0.03 6.79 6.95
N ALA A 86 1.19 6.27 6.61
CA ALA A 86 1.36 4.88 6.24
C ALA A 86 0.95 3.94 7.39
N HIS A 87 1.35 4.28 8.60
CA HIS A 87 0.99 3.50 9.78
C HIS A 87 -0.54 3.51 10.02
N LEU A 88 -1.17 4.66 9.82
CA LEU A 88 -2.63 4.77 9.92
C LEU A 88 -3.32 3.86 8.89
N VAL A 89 -2.84 3.87 7.64
CA VAL A 89 -3.41 3.04 6.57
C VAL A 89 -3.21 1.55 6.88
N GLU A 90 -2.04 1.16 7.43
CA GLU A 90 -1.81 -0.21 7.85
C GLU A 90 -2.83 -0.66 8.90
N ARG A 91 -3.08 0.18 9.89
CA ARG A 91 -4.08 -0.12 10.93
C ARG A 91 -5.47 -0.23 10.35
N LEU A 92 -5.79 0.60 9.36
CA LEU A 92 -7.08 0.53 8.67
C LEU A 92 -7.23 -0.81 7.93
N HIS A 93 -6.20 -1.25 7.22
CA HIS A 93 -6.23 -2.55 6.54
C HIS A 93 -6.40 -3.70 7.53
N ALA A 94 -5.71 -3.65 8.67
CA ALA A 94 -5.84 -4.65 9.71
C ALA A 94 -7.26 -4.68 10.27
N LEU A 95 -7.85 -3.52 10.48
CA LEU A 95 -9.20 -3.39 11.00
C LEU A 95 -10.24 -3.94 10.00
N VAL A 96 -10.07 -3.67 8.72
CA VAL A 96 -10.93 -4.25 7.68
C VAL A 96 -10.87 -5.77 7.72
N GLY A 97 -9.67 -6.34 7.84
CA GLY A 97 -9.49 -7.79 7.94
C GLY A 97 -10.18 -8.36 9.18
N GLU A 98 -10.09 -7.68 10.31
CA GLU A 98 -10.78 -8.08 11.54
C GLU A 98 -12.30 -8.05 11.36
N ALA A 99 -12.84 -6.99 10.78
CA ALA A 99 -14.27 -6.88 10.51
C ALA A 99 -14.78 -8.04 9.65
N ARG A 100 -14.03 -8.37 8.59
CA ARG A 100 -14.38 -9.49 7.70
C ARG A 100 -14.36 -10.84 8.42
N ARG A 101 -13.39 -11.04 9.29
CA ARG A 101 -13.34 -12.28 10.10
C ARG A 101 -14.53 -12.40 11.05
N LEU A 102 -15.07 -11.27 11.51
CA LEU A 102 -16.26 -11.26 12.37
C LEU A 102 -17.57 -11.33 11.56
N GLY A 103 -17.51 -11.42 10.25
CA GLY A 103 -18.69 -11.46 9.40
C GLY A 103 -19.34 -10.13 9.14
N VAL A 104 -18.69 -9.02 9.48
CA VAL A 104 -19.19 -7.68 9.18
C VAL A 104 -19.02 -7.43 7.68
N THR A 105 -20.11 -7.08 7.01
CA THR A 105 -20.06 -6.78 5.59
C THR A 105 -19.40 -5.42 5.35
N ASP A 106 -18.94 -5.20 4.12
CA ASP A 106 -18.32 -3.92 3.75
C ASP A 106 -19.29 -2.76 3.97
N ASP A 107 -20.58 -2.93 3.64
CA ASP A 107 -21.60 -1.90 3.86
C ASP A 107 -21.79 -1.62 5.34
N GLU A 108 -21.86 -2.66 6.17
CA GLU A 108 -21.94 -2.49 7.63
C GLU A 108 -20.70 -1.78 8.17
N PHE A 109 -19.53 -2.13 7.67
CA PHE A 109 -18.28 -1.50 8.09
C PHE A 109 -18.28 0.00 7.75
N LEU A 110 -18.75 0.36 6.55
CA LEU A 110 -18.89 1.77 6.15
C LEU A 110 -19.84 2.53 7.08
N GLU A 111 -20.96 1.92 7.46
CA GLU A 111 -21.90 2.55 8.38
C GLU A 111 -21.32 2.74 9.78
N LEU A 112 -20.60 1.74 10.29
CA LEU A 112 -19.91 1.84 11.58
C LEU A 112 -18.88 2.97 11.56
N THR A 113 -18.14 3.08 10.46
CA THR A 113 -17.15 4.15 10.28
C THR A 113 -17.83 5.51 10.24
N ARG A 114 -18.92 5.62 9.51
CA ARG A 114 -19.67 6.88 9.40
C ARG A 114 -20.22 7.31 10.76
N THR A 115 -20.75 6.38 11.53
CA THR A 115 -21.23 6.64 12.89
C THR A 115 -20.09 7.11 13.80
N SER A 116 -18.92 6.50 13.66
CA SER A 116 -17.75 6.86 14.48
C SER A 116 -17.22 8.25 14.16
N LEU A 117 -17.49 8.74 12.96
CA LEU A 117 -17.05 10.08 12.53
C LEU A 117 -17.99 11.21 12.99
N SER A 118 -19.17 10.89 13.46
CA SER A 118 -20.15 11.90 13.88
C SER A 118 -20.07 12.26 15.36
#